data_6bdb570c44c586ac2374410ea35ed96f
#
_entry.id   6bdb570c44c586ac2374410ea35ed96f
#
_cell.length_a   1.000
_cell.length_b   1.000
_cell.length_c   1.000
_cell.angle_alpha   90.00
_cell.angle_beta   90.00
_cell.angle_gamma   90.00
#
_symmetry.space_group_name_H-M   'P 1'
#
loop_
_entity.id
_entity.type
_entity.pdbx_description
1 polymer ?
#
loop_
_entity_poly.entity_id
_entity_poly.type
_entity_poly.pdbx_seq_one_letter_code
_entity_poly.pdbx_strand_id
1 'polypeptide(L)'
;MKTSTKIVGCSLFILLSSCGAYFNQPVTVQKASYGEGTPATISLKSLPPPKEQIVVGVYKFRDQTGQYKPSDNGSNFSTAVTQGSTSILIKALEDSKWFIPIERENLANLLQERNIIRSTRQEYLKDTNSKDQQLTPLLYAGVLLEGGIVSYDSNIITGGFGARYFGAGSSTSYRQDRVTVYLRLVSTQNGKILKTIYVSKTILSQSLDASLFRYVKFKRLLEVETGFTKNEPLQLAVTEAIEKAVEGLIVEGIQDNIWVANAPISTLTEVINEYNKE
;
A
#
# COMPACT_ATOMS: atom_id res chain seq x y z
N MET A 1 5.51 -60.03 -27.14
CA MET A 1 4.44 -59.57 -26.21
C MET A 1 4.89 -58.81 -24.97
N LYS A 2 6.08 -59.01 -24.41
CA LYS A 2 6.53 -58.28 -23.17
C LYS A 2 6.92 -56.81 -23.36
N THR A 3 7.30 -56.37 -24.55
CA THR A 3 7.68 -54.98 -24.85
C THR A 3 6.47 -54.06 -25.04
N SER A 4 5.38 -54.56 -25.61
CA SER A 4 4.13 -53.80 -25.83
C SER A 4 3.45 -53.42 -24.51
N THR A 5 3.50 -54.30 -23.51
CA THR A 5 2.89 -54.04 -22.18
C THR A 5 3.64 -52.96 -21.39
N LYS A 6 4.97 -52.86 -21.56
CA LYS A 6 5.79 -51.82 -20.91
C LYS A 6 5.54 -50.42 -21.50
N ILE A 7 5.31 -50.35 -22.83
CA ILE A 7 5.01 -49.06 -23.49
C ILE A 7 3.62 -48.56 -23.11
N VAL A 8 2.62 -49.43 -23.01
CA VAL A 8 1.27 -49.08 -22.57
C VAL A 8 1.25 -48.63 -21.10
N GLY A 9 2.04 -49.30 -20.23
CA GLY A 9 2.19 -48.90 -18.83
C GLY A 9 2.84 -47.51 -18.67
N CYS A 10 3.87 -47.21 -19.45
CA CYS A 10 4.54 -45.90 -19.40
C CYS A 10 3.65 -44.79 -19.96
N SER A 11 2.86 -45.02 -21.00
CA SER A 11 1.86 -44.07 -21.52
C SER A 11 0.72 -43.78 -20.53
N LEU A 12 0.33 -44.76 -19.74
CA LEU A 12 -0.73 -44.59 -18.74
C LEU A 12 -0.25 -43.75 -17.56
N PHE A 13 1.02 -43.85 -17.17
CA PHE A 13 1.62 -42.98 -16.12
C PHE A 13 1.75 -41.53 -16.54
N ILE A 14 1.99 -41.24 -17.82
CA ILE A 14 2.07 -39.86 -18.33
C ILE A 14 0.68 -39.19 -18.36
N LEU A 15 -0.37 -39.97 -18.58
CA LEU A 15 -1.76 -39.46 -18.57
C LEU A 15 -2.27 -39.12 -17.15
N LEU A 16 -1.70 -39.74 -16.12
CA LEU A 16 -2.07 -39.46 -14.72
C LEU A 16 -1.39 -38.19 -14.15
N SER A 17 -0.33 -37.69 -14.79
CA SER A 17 0.31 -36.44 -14.39
C SER A 17 -0.40 -35.16 -14.88
N SER A 18 -1.48 -35.29 -15.66
CA SER A 18 -2.24 -34.16 -16.22
C SER A 18 -3.07 -33.37 -15.20
N CYS A 19 -3.20 -33.83 -13.95
CA CYS A 19 -3.92 -33.09 -12.88
C CYS A 19 -3.02 -32.19 -12.04
N GLY A 20 -1.80 -31.89 -12.50
CA GLY A 20 -0.83 -31.09 -11.75
C GLY A 20 -1.29 -29.68 -11.39
N ALA A 21 -2.16 -29.07 -12.17
CA ALA A 21 -2.71 -27.74 -11.88
C ALA A 21 -3.63 -27.75 -10.63
N TYR A 22 -4.35 -28.84 -10.41
CA TYR A 22 -5.22 -28.99 -9.23
C TYR A 22 -4.41 -29.25 -7.96
N PHE A 23 -3.27 -29.94 -8.06
CA PHE A 23 -2.41 -30.27 -6.92
C PHE A 23 -1.42 -29.16 -6.56
N ASN A 24 -1.18 -28.20 -7.46
CA ASN A 24 -0.27 -27.07 -7.24
C ASN A 24 -0.97 -25.78 -6.81
N GLN A 25 -2.26 -25.83 -6.51
CA GLN A 25 -2.92 -24.67 -5.91
C GLN A 25 -2.36 -24.45 -4.51
N PRO A 26 -2.02 -23.19 -4.14
CA PRO A 26 -1.63 -22.87 -2.78
C PRO A 26 -2.86 -23.02 -1.87
N VAL A 27 -3.03 -24.23 -1.30
CA VAL A 27 -4.20 -24.58 -0.46
C VAL A 27 -4.00 -24.16 0.99
N THR A 28 -2.84 -23.61 1.34
CA THR A 28 -2.57 -23.14 2.69
C THR A 28 -3.23 -21.79 2.93
N VAL A 29 -4.32 -21.81 3.70
CA VAL A 29 -4.91 -20.60 4.26
C VAL A 29 -3.84 -19.94 5.16
N GLN A 30 -3.33 -18.79 4.75
CA GLN A 30 -2.41 -18.03 5.57
C GLN A 30 -3.16 -17.42 6.74
N LYS A 31 -2.54 -17.48 7.93
CA LYS A 31 -3.09 -16.78 9.09
C LYS A 31 -3.00 -15.27 8.86
N ALA A 32 -3.96 -14.53 9.41
CA ALA A 32 -3.89 -13.08 9.44
C ALA A 32 -2.60 -12.60 10.12
N SER A 33 -1.94 -11.63 9.53
CA SER A 33 -0.73 -10.99 10.06
C SER A 33 -1.00 -9.52 10.38
N TYR A 34 -0.19 -8.95 11.28
CA TYR A 34 -0.26 -7.53 11.61
C TYR A 34 0.40 -6.70 10.51
N GLY A 35 -0.39 -6.31 9.53
CA GLY A 35 0.06 -5.48 8.41
C GLY A 35 1.14 -6.14 7.55
N GLU A 36 1.25 -5.73 6.32
CA GLU A 36 2.37 -6.08 5.47
C GLU A 36 3.38 -4.93 5.56
N GLY A 37 4.58 -5.21 6.09
CA GLY A 37 5.67 -4.24 6.11
C GLY A 37 6.25 -4.08 4.71
N THR A 38 6.49 -2.84 4.31
CA THR A 38 7.21 -2.49 3.08
C THR A 38 8.68 -2.21 3.41
N PRO A 39 9.57 -2.11 2.41
CA PRO A 39 10.93 -1.60 2.65
C PRO A 39 10.93 -0.21 3.30
N ALA A 40 10.00 0.68 2.90
CA ALA A 40 9.86 2.01 3.50
C ALA A 40 9.40 1.96 4.97
N THR A 41 8.63 0.94 5.39
CA THR A 41 8.28 0.75 6.82
C THR A 41 9.54 0.56 7.67
N ILE A 42 10.51 -0.21 7.17
CA ILE A 42 11.77 -0.48 7.88
C ILE A 42 12.59 0.80 7.99
N SER A 43 12.77 1.51 6.88
CA SER A 43 13.49 2.78 6.81
C SER A 43 12.86 3.81 7.76
N LEU A 44 11.55 4.00 7.68
CA LEU A 44 10.79 4.93 8.51
C LEU A 44 10.97 4.67 10.02
N LYS A 45 10.93 3.39 10.44
CA LYS A 45 11.12 2.99 11.84
C LYS A 45 12.55 3.10 12.33
N SER A 46 13.52 3.14 11.42
CA SER A 46 14.95 3.28 11.75
C SER A 46 15.40 4.74 11.88
N LEU A 47 14.56 5.70 11.53
CA LEU A 47 14.89 7.11 11.65
C LEU A 47 15.23 7.49 13.10
N PRO A 48 16.20 8.39 13.31
CA PRO A 48 16.51 8.92 14.63
C PRO A 48 15.26 9.54 15.26
N PRO A 49 15.04 9.39 16.58
CA PRO A 49 13.85 9.94 17.22
C PRO A 49 13.88 11.48 17.21
N PRO A 50 12.71 12.13 17.25
CA PRO A 50 12.63 13.58 17.39
C PRO A 50 13.07 14.01 18.79
N LYS A 51 13.50 15.28 18.93
CA LYS A 51 13.72 15.90 20.25
C LYS A 51 12.39 16.05 20.99
N GLU A 52 11.32 16.40 20.28
CA GLU A 52 9.95 16.49 20.77
C GLU A 52 9.00 16.00 19.67
N GLN A 53 7.99 15.23 20.07
CA GLN A 53 6.95 14.79 19.14
C GLN A 53 6.07 15.94 18.71
N ILE A 54 5.66 15.94 17.45
CA ILE A 54 4.90 17.01 16.83
C ILE A 54 3.43 16.61 16.76
N VAL A 55 2.56 17.41 17.39
CA VAL A 55 1.11 17.21 17.27
C VAL A 55 0.64 17.66 15.90
N VAL A 56 0.09 16.71 15.13
CA VAL A 56 -0.31 16.94 13.75
C VAL A 56 -1.78 16.59 13.52
N GLY A 57 -2.50 17.50 12.87
CA GLY A 57 -3.86 17.25 12.40
C GLY A 57 -3.82 16.66 10.99
N VAL A 58 -4.36 15.44 10.82
CA VAL A 58 -4.51 14.82 9.51
C VAL A 58 -5.95 15.03 9.06
N TYR A 59 -6.13 15.82 7.98
CA TYR A 59 -7.41 15.92 7.29
C TYR A 59 -7.49 14.81 6.23
N LYS A 60 -8.53 14.85 5.39
CA LYS A 60 -8.78 13.80 4.40
C LYS A 60 -7.61 13.63 3.44
N PHE A 61 -6.92 12.51 3.54
CA PHE A 61 -5.91 12.07 2.59
C PHE A 61 -6.53 11.04 1.65
N ARG A 62 -6.98 11.46 0.46
CA ARG A 62 -7.87 10.68 -0.40
C ARG A 62 -7.29 10.39 -1.77
N ASP A 63 -7.93 9.43 -2.43
CA ASP A 63 -7.82 9.23 -3.86
C ASP A 63 -8.39 10.44 -4.62
N GLN A 64 -7.55 11.10 -5.42
CA GLN A 64 -7.88 12.22 -6.29
C GLN A 64 -7.77 11.83 -7.76
N THR A 65 -7.50 10.55 -8.07
CA THR A 65 -7.34 10.07 -9.45
C THR A 65 -8.67 9.90 -10.15
N GLY A 66 -9.72 9.59 -9.41
CA GLY A 66 -11.05 9.29 -9.97
C GLY A 66 -11.08 8.04 -10.84
N GLN A 67 -10.07 7.19 -10.78
CA GLN A 67 -9.95 6.02 -11.64
C GLN A 67 -10.60 4.78 -11.04
N TYR A 68 -11.20 3.99 -11.91
CA TYR A 68 -11.79 2.69 -11.60
C TYR A 68 -10.91 1.56 -12.15
N LYS A 69 -11.02 0.38 -11.54
CA LYS A 69 -10.32 -0.81 -12.03
C LYS A 69 -10.79 -1.14 -13.44
N PRO A 70 -9.87 -1.45 -14.37
CA PRO A 70 -10.27 -1.92 -15.69
C PRO A 70 -11.08 -3.22 -15.56
N SER A 71 -12.07 -3.40 -16.41
CA SER A 71 -12.91 -4.59 -16.47
C SER A 71 -13.05 -5.04 -17.91
N ASP A 72 -12.76 -6.30 -18.17
CA ASP A 72 -12.89 -6.91 -19.50
C ASP A 72 -14.35 -7.22 -19.86
N ASN A 73 -15.25 -7.29 -18.88
CA ASN A 73 -16.61 -7.78 -19.01
C ASN A 73 -17.70 -6.75 -18.67
N GLY A 74 -17.41 -5.46 -18.76
CA GLY A 74 -18.40 -4.39 -18.51
C GLY A 74 -17.97 -3.34 -17.51
N SER A 75 -18.89 -2.57 -16.94
CA SER A 75 -18.61 -1.50 -16.01
C SER A 75 -18.14 -2.03 -14.65
N ASN A 76 -16.97 -1.61 -14.20
CA ASN A 76 -16.48 -1.89 -12.87
C ASN A 76 -16.49 -0.58 -12.05
N PHE A 77 -17.24 -0.58 -10.95
CA PHE A 77 -17.35 0.58 -10.04
C PHE A 77 -16.35 0.54 -8.89
N SER A 78 -15.44 -0.46 -8.86
CA SER A 78 -14.38 -0.52 -7.86
C SER A 78 -13.29 0.50 -8.20
N THR A 79 -12.93 1.34 -7.25
CA THR A 79 -11.82 2.29 -7.40
C THR A 79 -10.50 1.57 -7.69
N ALA A 80 -9.68 2.17 -8.54
CA ALA A 80 -8.38 1.60 -8.89
C ALA A 80 -7.44 1.57 -7.69
N VAL A 81 -7.45 2.62 -6.88
CA VAL A 81 -6.62 2.76 -5.67
C VAL A 81 -7.47 2.67 -4.40
N THR A 82 -6.81 2.38 -3.28
CA THR A 82 -7.48 2.25 -1.97
C THR A 82 -8.12 3.56 -1.52
N GLN A 83 -9.30 3.46 -0.90
CA GLN A 83 -9.99 4.61 -0.29
C GLN A 83 -9.59 4.81 1.18
N GLY A 84 -8.84 3.88 1.76
CA GLY A 84 -8.35 3.92 3.15
C GLY A 84 -7.01 4.62 3.34
N SER A 85 -6.58 5.45 2.41
CA SER A 85 -5.24 6.08 2.43
C SER A 85 -4.99 7.02 3.61
N THR A 86 -6.04 7.64 4.18
CA THR A 86 -5.90 8.41 5.44
C THR A 86 -5.42 7.52 6.59
N SER A 87 -6.00 6.32 6.74
CA SER A 87 -5.61 5.38 7.80
C SER A 87 -4.17 4.87 7.63
N ILE A 88 -3.73 4.67 6.38
CA ILE A 88 -2.34 4.31 6.06
C ILE A 88 -1.40 5.44 6.47
N LEU A 89 -1.74 6.70 6.15
CA LEU A 89 -0.95 7.85 6.55
C LEU A 89 -0.85 8.00 8.08
N ILE A 90 -1.97 7.88 8.79
CA ILE A 90 -1.98 7.93 10.26
C ILE A 90 -1.06 6.85 10.82
N LYS A 91 -1.15 5.63 10.30
CA LYS A 91 -0.29 4.51 10.73
C LYS A 91 1.19 4.80 10.46
N ALA A 92 1.56 5.34 9.30
CA ALA A 92 2.93 5.72 8.99
C ALA A 92 3.46 6.81 9.95
N LEU A 93 2.63 7.80 10.28
CA LEU A 93 2.98 8.85 11.25
C LEU A 93 3.23 8.28 12.64
N GLU A 94 2.39 7.35 13.13
CA GLU A 94 2.57 6.66 14.40
C GLU A 94 3.84 5.80 14.41
N ASP A 95 4.06 5.02 13.34
CA ASP A 95 5.22 4.13 13.21
C ASP A 95 6.54 4.90 13.17
N SER A 96 6.55 6.12 12.63
CA SER A 96 7.72 7.00 12.63
C SER A 96 8.13 7.46 14.01
N LYS A 97 7.21 7.49 15.00
CA LYS A 97 7.36 8.05 16.34
C LYS A 97 7.70 9.55 16.38
N TRP A 98 7.65 10.23 15.23
CA TRP A 98 7.91 11.66 15.12
C TRP A 98 6.67 12.50 15.41
N PHE A 99 5.48 11.94 15.13
CA PHE A 99 4.22 12.66 15.17
C PHE A 99 3.25 12.06 16.17
N ILE A 100 2.40 12.92 16.70
CA ILE A 100 1.18 12.57 17.45
C ILE A 100 0.02 12.98 16.55
N PRO A 101 -0.54 12.06 15.74
CA PRO A 101 -1.69 12.37 14.91
C PRO A 101 -2.92 12.55 15.79
N ILE A 102 -3.70 13.59 15.51
CA ILE A 102 -4.97 13.86 16.19
C ILE A 102 -6.13 13.80 15.20
N GLU A 103 -7.28 13.32 15.69
CA GLU A 103 -8.47 13.13 14.88
C GLU A 103 -8.98 14.46 14.29
N ARG A 104 -9.02 14.56 12.98
CA ARG A 104 -9.57 15.69 12.23
C ARG A 104 -10.45 15.25 11.05
N GLU A 105 -10.40 13.99 10.66
CA GLU A 105 -11.25 13.47 9.57
C GLU A 105 -12.70 13.34 10.02
N ASN A 106 -12.92 12.81 11.23
CA ASN A 106 -14.23 12.59 11.83
C ASN A 106 -14.44 13.42 13.10
N LEU A 107 -13.97 14.64 13.09
CA LEU A 107 -14.05 15.55 14.24
C LEU A 107 -15.49 15.75 14.75
N ALA A 108 -16.48 15.73 13.85
CA ALA A 108 -17.89 15.86 14.22
C ALA A 108 -18.34 14.75 15.19
N ASN A 109 -17.95 13.49 14.95
CA ASN A 109 -18.27 12.36 15.82
C ASN A 109 -17.61 12.51 17.18
N LEU A 110 -16.35 12.94 17.22
CA LEU A 110 -15.63 13.20 18.46
C LEU A 110 -16.30 14.31 19.29
N LEU A 111 -16.71 15.40 18.65
CA LEU A 111 -17.40 16.51 19.33
C LEU A 111 -18.78 16.08 19.84
N GLN A 112 -19.51 15.28 19.08
CA GLN A 112 -20.79 14.70 19.50
C GLN A 112 -20.62 13.83 20.74
N GLU A 113 -19.65 12.93 20.75
CA GLU A 113 -19.35 12.08 21.90
C GLU A 113 -18.98 12.90 23.13
N ARG A 114 -18.15 13.94 22.96
CA ARG A 114 -17.81 14.87 24.04
C ARG A 114 -19.03 15.62 24.61
N ASN A 115 -20.01 15.93 23.77
CA ASN A 115 -21.27 16.54 24.23
C ASN A 115 -22.10 15.53 25.04
N ILE A 116 -22.18 14.26 24.61
CA ILE A 116 -22.84 13.19 25.35
C ILE A 116 -22.20 13.02 26.72
N ILE A 117 -20.87 12.90 26.79
CA ILE A 117 -20.13 12.76 28.06
C ILE A 117 -20.41 13.96 28.97
N ARG A 118 -20.42 15.19 28.41
CA ARG A 118 -20.71 16.39 29.20
C ARG A 118 -22.14 16.37 29.78
N SER A 119 -23.12 16.04 28.96
CA SER A 119 -24.53 15.94 29.39
C SER A 119 -24.71 14.89 30.49
N THR A 120 -24.12 13.70 30.28
CA THR A 120 -24.16 12.60 31.24
C THR A 120 -23.53 13.00 32.57
N ARG A 121 -22.35 13.63 32.54
CA ARG A 121 -21.70 14.10 33.76
C ARG A 121 -22.54 15.16 34.48
N GLN A 122 -23.16 16.09 33.77
CA GLN A 122 -24.04 17.07 34.36
C GLN A 122 -25.27 16.46 35.01
N GLU A 123 -25.80 15.38 34.45
CA GLU A 123 -26.97 14.69 34.99
C GLU A 123 -26.66 13.89 36.25
N TYR A 124 -25.56 13.12 36.22
CA TYR A 124 -25.26 12.11 37.25
C TYR A 124 -24.25 12.61 38.32
N LEU A 125 -23.47 13.64 38.06
CA LEU A 125 -22.45 14.15 38.98
C LEU A 125 -22.82 15.48 39.60
N LYS A 126 -24.12 15.77 39.80
CA LYS A 126 -24.61 17.05 40.33
C LYS A 126 -24.03 17.46 41.70
N ASP A 127 -23.63 16.47 42.51
CA ASP A 127 -23.14 16.67 43.88
C ASP A 127 -21.61 16.56 44.02
N THR A 128 -20.88 16.36 42.90
CA THR A 128 -19.42 16.19 42.94
C THR A 128 -18.70 17.46 42.54
N ASN A 129 -17.49 17.69 43.12
CA ASN A 129 -16.66 18.86 42.87
C ASN A 129 -16.52 19.18 41.38
N SER A 130 -16.64 20.43 41.03
CA SER A 130 -16.64 20.97 39.65
C SER A 130 -15.43 20.52 38.77
N LYS A 131 -14.33 20.06 39.36
CA LYS A 131 -13.16 19.56 38.64
C LYS A 131 -13.41 18.24 37.92
N ASP A 132 -14.24 17.35 38.47
CA ASP A 132 -14.54 16.03 37.87
C ASP A 132 -15.56 16.14 36.73
N GLN A 133 -16.21 17.27 36.57
CA GLN A 133 -17.16 17.53 35.50
C GLN A 133 -16.50 18.03 34.20
N GLN A 134 -15.27 18.51 34.26
CA GLN A 134 -14.58 19.07 33.09
C GLN A 134 -13.88 17.98 32.29
N LEU A 135 -14.11 17.99 30.97
CA LEU A 135 -13.34 17.17 30.02
C LEU A 135 -11.99 17.83 29.79
N THR A 136 -10.95 17.00 29.69
CA THR A 136 -9.62 17.48 29.25
C THR A 136 -9.75 18.21 27.92
N PRO A 137 -9.12 19.38 27.73
CA PRO A 137 -9.11 20.06 26.44
C PRO A 137 -8.58 19.18 25.33
N LEU A 138 -9.12 19.35 24.11
CA LEU A 138 -8.58 18.69 22.94
C LEU A 138 -7.19 19.26 22.63
N LEU A 139 -6.28 18.38 22.19
CA LEU A 139 -5.01 18.81 21.64
C LEU A 139 -5.25 19.69 20.40
N TYR A 140 -4.46 20.73 20.28
CA TYR A 140 -4.41 21.53 19.06
C TYR A 140 -3.24 21.06 18.18
N ALA A 141 -3.44 21.11 16.86
CA ALA A 141 -2.39 20.80 15.90
C ALA A 141 -1.54 22.05 15.65
N GLY A 142 -0.24 21.96 15.84
CA GLY A 142 0.69 23.02 15.42
C GLY A 142 0.85 23.07 13.89
N VAL A 143 0.66 21.92 13.26
CA VAL A 143 0.73 21.76 11.81
C VAL A 143 -0.38 20.83 11.32
N LEU A 144 -0.78 21.02 10.06
CA LEU A 144 -1.73 20.18 9.35
C LEU A 144 -1.01 19.40 8.26
N LEU A 145 -1.43 18.15 8.07
CA LEU A 145 -1.06 17.34 6.92
C LEU A 145 -2.25 17.21 5.97
N GLU A 146 -2.01 17.56 4.73
CA GLU A 146 -2.94 17.46 3.62
C GLU A 146 -2.27 16.74 2.47
N GLY A 147 -3.04 16.02 1.66
CA GLY A 147 -2.48 15.32 0.53
C GLY A 147 -3.44 14.33 -0.10
N GLY A 148 -2.87 13.41 -0.84
CA GLY A 148 -3.64 12.36 -1.49
C GLY A 148 -2.87 11.62 -2.57
N ILE A 149 -3.55 10.67 -3.18
CA ILE A 149 -3.07 9.96 -4.36
C ILE A 149 -3.51 10.78 -5.57
N VAL A 150 -2.56 11.35 -6.32
CA VAL A 150 -2.85 12.31 -7.41
C VAL A 150 -2.78 11.69 -8.79
N SER A 151 -2.06 10.58 -8.93
CA SER A 151 -1.95 9.87 -10.20
C SER A 151 -1.88 8.37 -9.96
N TYR A 152 -2.53 7.64 -10.84
CA TYR A 152 -2.35 6.23 -11.06
C TYR A 152 -2.29 5.99 -12.57
N ASP A 153 -1.08 5.86 -13.08
CA ASP A 153 -0.83 5.61 -14.49
C ASP A 153 -0.70 4.10 -14.70
N SER A 154 -1.65 3.52 -15.41
CA SER A 154 -1.65 2.10 -15.74
C SER A 154 -1.04 1.85 -17.11
N ASN A 155 -0.39 0.69 -17.29
CA ASN A 155 0.18 0.26 -18.56
C ASN A 155 1.21 1.24 -19.14
N ILE A 156 2.05 1.86 -18.30
CA ILE A 156 3.12 2.79 -18.75
C ILE A 156 4.04 2.10 -19.74
N ILE A 157 4.41 0.86 -19.42
CA ILE A 157 5.19 0.00 -20.31
C ILE A 157 4.51 -1.36 -20.32
N THR A 158 4.17 -1.83 -21.50
CA THR A 158 3.68 -3.19 -21.72
C THR A 158 4.56 -3.84 -22.76
N GLY A 159 4.89 -5.10 -22.56
CA GLY A 159 5.68 -5.85 -23.50
C GLY A 159 5.48 -7.34 -23.27
N GLY A 160 5.90 -8.12 -24.22
CA GLY A 160 5.84 -9.56 -24.13
C GLY A 160 6.59 -10.20 -25.28
N PHE A 161 6.95 -11.44 -25.07
CA PHE A 161 7.52 -12.31 -26.09
C PHE A 161 6.71 -13.60 -26.12
N GLY A 162 6.33 -14.04 -27.30
CA GLY A 162 5.64 -15.30 -27.50
C GLY A 162 6.17 -16.02 -28.71
N ALA A 163 6.40 -17.32 -28.58
CA ALA A 163 6.76 -18.19 -29.68
C ALA A 163 5.86 -19.42 -29.71
N ARG A 164 5.40 -19.79 -30.87
CA ARG A 164 4.60 -21.00 -31.11
C ARG A 164 5.17 -21.80 -32.27
N TYR A 165 5.36 -23.08 -32.05
CA TYR A 165 5.84 -24.01 -33.07
C TYR A 165 5.15 -25.35 -32.95
N PHE A 166 4.51 -25.80 -34.01
CA PHE A 166 3.76 -27.09 -34.06
C PHE A 166 2.75 -27.28 -32.91
N GLY A 167 2.07 -26.21 -32.51
CA GLY A 167 1.07 -26.29 -31.45
C GLY A 167 1.61 -26.21 -30.01
N ALA A 168 2.93 -26.06 -29.83
CA ALA A 168 3.52 -25.71 -28.54
C ALA A 168 3.88 -24.23 -28.53
N GLY A 169 3.54 -23.51 -27.47
CA GLY A 169 3.83 -22.09 -27.35
C GLY A 169 4.09 -21.66 -25.92
N SER A 170 4.90 -20.64 -25.78
CA SER A 170 5.09 -19.92 -24.52
C SER A 170 5.02 -18.42 -24.79
N SER A 171 4.38 -17.69 -23.89
CA SER A 171 4.34 -16.24 -23.92
C SER A 171 4.67 -15.67 -22.54
N THR A 172 5.39 -14.56 -22.55
CA THR A 172 5.68 -13.77 -21.36
C THR A 172 5.14 -12.37 -21.60
N SER A 173 4.36 -11.86 -20.68
CA SER A 173 3.91 -10.46 -20.71
C SER A 173 4.27 -9.77 -19.40
N TYR A 174 4.55 -8.47 -19.48
CA TYR A 174 4.74 -7.64 -18.32
C TYR A 174 4.00 -6.31 -18.48
N ARG A 175 3.61 -5.77 -17.35
CA ARG A 175 2.96 -4.48 -17.24
C ARG A 175 3.60 -3.67 -16.12
N GLN A 176 3.83 -2.41 -16.36
CA GLN A 176 4.36 -1.47 -15.40
C GLN A 176 3.34 -0.36 -15.16
N ASP A 177 2.93 -0.22 -13.92
CA ASP A 177 2.04 0.84 -13.47
C ASP A 177 2.80 1.80 -12.54
N ARG A 178 2.27 3.00 -12.32
CA ARG A 178 2.85 3.99 -11.40
C ARG A 178 1.75 4.64 -10.58
N VAL A 179 1.98 4.71 -9.27
CA VAL A 179 1.16 5.52 -8.37
C VAL A 179 1.97 6.69 -7.85
N THR A 180 1.36 7.87 -7.77
CA THR A 180 2.00 9.07 -7.23
C THR A 180 1.15 9.62 -6.10
N VAL A 181 1.80 9.89 -4.97
CA VAL A 181 1.21 10.55 -3.81
C VAL A 181 1.91 11.88 -3.56
N TYR A 182 1.18 12.84 -2.97
CA TYR A 182 1.78 14.03 -2.41
C TYR A 182 1.36 14.22 -0.97
N LEU A 183 2.24 14.83 -0.18
CA LEU A 183 2.02 15.17 1.22
C LEU A 183 2.49 16.60 1.45
N ARG A 184 1.62 17.43 2.03
CA ARG A 184 1.86 18.85 2.25
C ARG A 184 1.71 19.19 3.73
N LEU A 185 2.73 19.83 4.28
CA LEU A 185 2.76 20.32 5.65
C LEU A 185 2.38 21.79 5.68
N VAL A 186 1.35 22.14 6.44
CA VAL A 186 0.82 23.49 6.54
C VAL A 186 0.87 23.98 8.00
N SER A 187 1.42 25.16 8.24
CA SER A 187 1.40 25.79 9.55
C SER A 187 0.00 26.30 9.91
N THR A 188 -0.49 25.93 11.10
CA THR A 188 -1.78 26.45 11.60
C THR A 188 -1.71 27.90 12.05
N GLN A 189 -0.52 28.44 12.31
CA GLN A 189 -0.34 29.79 12.79
C GLN A 189 -0.61 30.87 11.72
N ASN A 190 -0.21 30.59 10.48
CA ASN A 190 -0.25 31.58 9.40
C ASN A 190 -0.66 31.01 8.05
N GLY A 191 -1.00 29.71 7.95
CA GLY A 191 -1.38 29.06 6.71
C GLY A 191 -0.23 28.85 5.72
N LYS A 192 1.02 29.11 6.12
CA LYS A 192 2.17 28.88 5.25
C LYS A 192 2.35 27.39 4.99
N ILE A 193 2.53 27.01 3.72
CA ILE A 193 2.99 25.68 3.34
C ILE A 193 4.48 25.61 3.69
N LEU A 194 4.81 24.75 4.65
CA LEU A 194 6.17 24.58 5.12
C LEU A 194 6.97 23.64 4.23
N LYS A 195 6.31 22.57 3.75
CA LYS A 195 6.93 21.54 2.92
C LYS A 195 5.89 20.86 2.04
N THR A 196 6.32 20.38 0.87
CA THR A 196 5.52 19.51 0.00
C THR A 196 6.42 18.40 -0.52
N ILE A 197 6.02 17.16 -0.31
CA ILE A 197 6.74 15.95 -0.76
C ILE A 197 5.90 15.26 -1.83
N TYR A 198 6.55 14.86 -2.92
CA TYR A 198 5.97 14.01 -3.96
C TYR A 198 6.73 12.71 -4.04
N VAL A 199 6.01 11.59 -4.00
CA VAL A 199 6.60 10.26 -4.14
C VAL A 199 5.87 9.48 -5.20
N SER A 200 6.62 8.86 -6.10
CA SER A 200 6.08 7.96 -7.12
C SER A 200 6.63 6.55 -6.91
N LYS A 201 5.74 5.57 -6.84
CA LYS A 201 6.09 4.15 -6.77
C LYS A 201 5.69 3.47 -8.06
N THR A 202 6.65 2.79 -8.67
CA THR A 202 6.43 1.94 -9.85
C THR A 202 6.09 0.52 -9.42
N ILE A 203 5.09 -0.06 -10.05
CA ILE A 203 4.55 -1.39 -9.79
C ILE A 203 4.83 -2.25 -11.01
N LEU A 204 5.40 -3.43 -10.81
CA LEU A 204 5.68 -4.39 -11.88
C LEU A 204 4.78 -5.62 -11.75
N SER A 205 4.05 -5.92 -12.80
CA SER A 205 3.25 -7.14 -12.96
C SER A 205 3.83 -7.98 -14.09
N GLN A 206 4.02 -9.27 -13.84
CA GLN A 206 4.54 -10.22 -14.82
C GLN A 206 3.62 -11.42 -14.95
N SER A 207 3.41 -11.87 -16.18
CA SER A 207 2.65 -13.07 -16.51
C SER A 207 3.49 -13.96 -17.44
N LEU A 208 3.52 -15.23 -17.15
CA LEU A 208 4.16 -16.24 -17.96
C LEU A 208 3.12 -17.31 -18.30
N ASP A 209 2.85 -17.51 -19.56
CA ASP A 209 1.91 -18.50 -20.05
C ASP A 209 2.63 -19.50 -20.96
N ALA A 210 2.35 -20.78 -20.75
CA ALA A 210 2.82 -21.85 -21.61
C ALA A 210 1.63 -22.68 -22.10
N SER A 211 1.50 -22.85 -23.40
CA SER A 211 0.37 -23.55 -24.02
C SER A 211 0.84 -24.62 -25.01
N LEU A 212 0.14 -25.73 -25.05
CA LEU A 212 0.35 -26.81 -25.99
C LEU A 212 -0.93 -27.10 -26.72
N PHE A 213 -0.93 -26.89 -28.05
CA PHE A 213 -2.02 -27.26 -28.94
C PHE A 213 -1.57 -28.39 -29.89
N ARG A 214 -2.24 -29.49 -29.86
CA ARG A 214 -1.94 -30.62 -30.80
C ARG A 214 -3.24 -31.22 -31.34
N TYR A 215 -3.34 -31.35 -32.64
CA TYR A 215 -4.36 -32.17 -33.26
C TYR A 215 -4.06 -33.66 -33.10
N VAL A 216 -4.85 -34.35 -32.29
CA VAL A 216 -4.67 -35.78 -32.02
C VAL A 216 -5.37 -36.65 -33.08
N LYS A 217 -6.39 -36.12 -33.74
CA LYS A 217 -7.07 -36.68 -34.95
C LYS A 217 -7.78 -35.54 -35.66
N PHE A 218 -8.12 -35.69 -36.93
CA PHE A 218 -8.76 -34.71 -37.80
C PHE A 218 -9.96 -33.94 -37.19
N LYS A 219 -10.45 -34.32 -36.02
CA LYS A 219 -11.59 -33.66 -35.31
C LYS A 219 -11.39 -33.46 -33.81
N ARG A 220 -10.19 -33.68 -33.27
CA ARG A 220 -9.92 -33.50 -31.84
C ARG A 220 -8.68 -32.65 -31.63
N LEU A 221 -8.86 -31.52 -30.96
CA LEU A 221 -7.80 -30.61 -30.49
C LEU A 221 -7.48 -30.99 -29.04
N LEU A 222 -6.22 -31.28 -28.75
CA LEU A 222 -5.71 -31.32 -27.39
C LEU A 222 -5.12 -29.95 -27.08
N GLU A 223 -5.65 -29.28 -26.09
CA GLU A 223 -5.20 -28.01 -25.59
C GLU A 223 -4.81 -28.18 -24.12
N VAL A 224 -3.58 -27.82 -23.80
CA VAL A 224 -3.07 -27.77 -22.44
C VAL A 224 -2.43 -26.43 -22.24
N GLU A 225 -2.89 -25.71 -21.25
CA GLU A 225 -2.41 -24.39 -20.92
C GLU A 225 -2.03 -24.34 -19.43
N THR A 226 -0.89 -23.74 -19.13
CA THR A 226 -0.45 -23.46 -17.78
C THR A 226 0.15 -22.07 -17.76
N GLY A 227 -0.12 -21.33 -16.69
CA GLY A 227 0.34 -19.96 -16.54
C GLY A 227 0.76 -19.66 -15.10
N PHE A 228 1.64 -18.68 -14.97
CA PHE A 228 2.06 -18.10 -13.70
C PHE A 228 2.00 -16.59 -13.82
N THR A 229 1.33 -15.94 -12.86
CA THR A 229 1.24 -14.49 -12.79
C THR A 229 1.75 -14.02 -11.44
N LYS A 230 2.69 -13.08 -11.44
CA LYS A 230 3.20 -12.41 -10.25
C LYS A 230 2.87 -10.92 -10.33
N ASN A 231 2.07 -10.46 -9.40
CA ASN A 231 1.66 -9.06 -9.28
C ASN A 231 2.08 -8.50 -7.93
N GLU A 232 2.64 -7.30 -7.92
CA GLU A 232 2.76 -6.52 -6.70
C GLU A 232 1.39 -5.92 -6.38
N PRO A 233 0.83 -6.11 -5.16
CA PRO A 233 -0.45 -5.53 -4.80
C PRO A 233 -0.40 -4.01 -4.83
N LEU A 234 -1.32 -3.36 -5.55
CA LEU A 234 -1.39 -1.91 -5.63
C LEU A 234 -1.51 -1.24 -4.26
N GLN A 235 -2.22 -1.87 -3.33
CA GLN A 235 -2.35 -1.36 -1.97
C GLN A 235 -0.99 -1.27 -1.26
N LEU A 236 -0.11 -2.27 -1.46
CA LEU A 236 1.24 -2.28 -0.89
C LEU A 236 2.09 -1.13 -1.47
N ALA A 237 1.99 -0.91 -2.77
CA ALA A 237 2.69 0.19 -3.44
C ALA A 237 2.20 1.57 -2.96
N VAL A 238 0.89 1.74 -2.73
CA VAL A 238 0.34 2.96 -2.13
C VAL A 238 0.85 3.13 -0.70
N THR A 239 0.90 2.05 0.09
CA THR A 239 1.42 2.08 1.45
C THR A 239 2.88 2.52 1.46
N GLU A 240 3.72 1.91 0.64
CA GLU A 240 5.14 2.25 0.53
C GLU A 240 5.35 3.71 0.08
N ALA A 241 4.55 4.19 -0.89
CA ALA A 241 4.64 5.57 -1.34
C ALA A 241 4.26 6.58 -0.24
N ILE A 242 3.26 6.27 0.59
CA ILE A 242 2.86 7.10 1.74
C ILE A 242 3.93 7.08 2.82
N GLU A 243 4.45 5.91 3.18
CA GLU A 243 5.53 5.76 4.16
C GLU A 243 6.77 6.53 3.73
N LYS A 244 7.14 6.42 2.45
CA LYS A 244 8.28 7.17 1.88
C LYS A 244 8.03 8.67 1.87
N ALA A 245 6.79 9.12 1.68
CA ALA A 245 6.44 10.54 1.77
C ALA A 245 6.58 11.05 3.21
N VAL A 246 6.22 10.25 4.22
CA VAL A 246 6.42 10.62 5.64
C VAL A 246 7.91 10.64 5.99
N GLU A 247 8.69 9.67 5.53
CA GLU A 247 10.15 9.65 5.68
C GLU A 247 10.78 10.91 5.08
N GLY A 248 10.45 11.21 3.82
CA GLY A 248 10.94 12.41 3.13
C GLY A 248 10.55 13.69 3.86
N LEU A 249 9.32 13.77 4.39
CA LEU A 249 8.86 14.90 5.19
C LEU A 249 9.72 15.10 6.44
N ILE A 250 10.08 14.01 7.12
CA ILE A 250 10.93 14.05 8.32
C ILE A 250 12.33 14.52 7.96
N VAL A 251 12.97 13.89 6.98
CA VAL A 251 14.36 14.17 6.60
C VAL A 251 14.52 15.59 6.06
N GLU A 252 13.66 16.02 5.13
CA GLU A 252 13.69 17.37 4.60
C GLU A 252 13.30 18.42 5.64
N GLY A 253 12.43 18.07 6.59
CA GLY A 253 12.10 18.96 7.70
C GLY A 253 13.27 19.15 8.67
N ILE A 254 14.14 18.15 8.85
CA ILE A 254 15.41 18.27 9.58
C ILE A 254 16.37 19.19 8.81
N GLN A 255 16.51 18.99 7.49
CA GLN A 255 17.37 19.82 6.63
C GLN A 255 16.96 21.31 6.66
N ASP A 256 15.65 21.58 6.62
CA ASP A 256 15.10 22.93 6.62
C ASP A 256 14.97 23.53 8.03
N ASN A 257 15.42 22.82 9.08
CA ASN A 257 15.30 23.23 10.49
C ASN A 257 13.84 23.50 10.94
N ILE A 258 12.88 22.79 10.36
CA ILE A 258 11.48 22.83 10.79
C ILE A 258 11.35 22.11 12.14
N TRP A 259 12.13 21.06 12.35
CA TRP A 259 12.22 20.27 13.59
C TRP A 259 13.61 19.70 13.81
N VAL A 260 13.82 19.20 15.03
CA VAL A 260 15.15 18.74 15.48
C VAL A 260 15.07 17.27 15.86
N ALA A 261 16.01 16.47 15.36
CA ALA A 261 16.21 15.11 15.78
C ALA A 261 17.07 15.03 17.07
N ASN A 262 16.82 14.00 17.87
CA ASN A 262 17.61 13.68 19.03
C ASN A 262 18.68 12.64 18.68
N ALA A 263 19.68 13.06 17.90
CA ALA A 263 20.77 12.19 17.45
C ALA A 263 22.05 13.01 17.21
N PRO A 264 23.24 12.36 17.23
CA PRO A 264 24.49 12.99 16.85
C PRO A 264 24.47 13.50 15.40
N ILE A 265 25.21 14.57 15.13
CA ILE A 265 25.31 15.18 13.79
C ILE A 265 25.80 14.15 12.75
N SER A 266 26.73 13.25 13.13
CA SER A 266 27.23 12.18 12.23
C SER A 266 26.10 11.29 11.72
N THR A 267 25.22 10.82 12.62
CA THR A 267 24.06 9.98 12.28
C THR A 267 23.08 10.74 11.38
N LEU A 268 22.83 12.01 11.68
CA LEU A 268 21.95 12.84 10.83
C LEU A 268 22.53 13.05 9.44
N THR A 269 23.85 13.25 9.34
CA THR A 269 24.52 13.38 8.06
C THR A 269 24.42 12.08 7.24
N GLU A 270 24.55 10.92 7.88
CA GLU A 270 24.36 9.63 7.19
C GLU A 270 22.95 9.46 6.64
N VAL A 271 21.94 9.70 7.46
CA VAL A 271 20.52 9.62 7.05
C VAL A 271 20.21 10.58 5.88
N ILE A 272 20.66 11.83 5.97
CA ILE A 272 20.48 12.83 4.91
C ILE A 272 21.22 12.43 3.63
N ASN A 273 22.43 11.91 3.75
CA ASN A 273 23.20 11.45 2.59
C ASN A 273 22.58 10.22 1.91
N GLU A 274 22.00 9.32 2.69
CA GLU A 274 21.27 8.17 2.16
C GLU A 274 20.00 8.61 1.41
N TYR A 275 19.21 9.47 2.03
CA TYR A 275 18.04 10.06 1.40
C TYR A 275 18.35 10.79 0.09
N ASN A 276 19.42 11.56 0.02
CA ASN A 276 19.80 12.32 -1.17
C ASN A 276 20.37 11.46 -2.32
N LYS A 277 20.61 10.17 -2.10
CA LYS A 277 21.06 9.23 -3.16
C LYS A 277 19.90 8.57 -3.91
N GLU A 278 18.71 8.62 -3.36
CA GLU A 278 17.49 8.04 -3.95
C GLU A 278 16.80 9.03 -4.91
#